data_9ff72125b97412b59b66f80efa922f69
#
_entry.id   9ff72125b97412b59b66f80efa922f69
#
_cell.length_a   1.000
_cell.length_b   1.000
_cell.length_c   1.000
_cell.angle_alpha   90.00
_cell.angle_beta   90.00
_cell.angle_gamma   90.00
#
_symmetry.space_group_name_H-M   'P 1'
#
loop_
_entity.id
_entity.type
_entity.pdbx_description
1 polymer ?
#
loop_
_entity_poly.entity_id
_entity_poly.type
_entity_poly.pdbx_seq_one_letter_code
_entity_poly.pdbx_strand_id
1 'polypeptide(L)'
;MSDVVQRECSGECVHHARAARTLRIIIPIVIVLIFVILYLTYHDLADAALMMLAVPEALAGGAFFLYLFPKIVHGWDAPPMDFSVAVWVGFIVCFGMATETGIIMLVYLREAIEKRGGLEKIASLAELRQAVLEGAVHRLRPKLLTEGVAIIAIFPMVFAKGVGGEILAPMALPVLGGLLISDEVVDLFLPVRFYWVRRARWLR
;
A
#
# COMPACT_ATOMS: atom_id res chain seq x y z
N MET A 1 8.26 -45.32 -4.57
CA MET A 1 8.49 -44.06 -3.84
C MET A 1 8.62 -42.86 -4.80
N SER A 2 9.15 -43.05 -6.01
CA SER A 2 9.25 -41.98 -7.03
C SER A 2 7.90 -41.52 -7.60
N ASP A 3 6.95 -42.42 -7.83
CA ASP A 3 5.66 -42.10 -8.46
C ASP A 3 4.70 -41.30 -7.56
N VAL A 4 4.79 -41.47 -6.23
CA VAL A 4 3.99 -40.73 -5.26
C VAL A 4 4.50 -39.28 -5.16
N VAL A 5 5.83 -39.11 -5.05
CA VAL A 5 6.48 -37.79 -5.02
C VAL A 5 6.21 -37.03 -6.33
N GLN A 6 6.23 -37.70 -7.48
CA GLN A 6 5.96 -37.10 -8.79
C GLN A 6 4.51 -36.70 -8.98
N ARG A 7 3.55 -37.44 -8.37
CA ARG A 7 2.12 -37.05 -8.35
C ARG A 7 1.83 -35.89 -7.42
N GLU A 8 2.48 -35.83 -6.27
CA GLU A 8 2.34 -34.70 -5.34
C GLU A 8 2.93 -33.42 -5.94
N CYS A 9 4.15 -33.49 -6.50
CA CYS A 9 4.74 -32.36 -7.24
C CYS A 9 3.88 -31.92 -8.43
N SER A 10 3.25 -32.84 -9.15
CA SER A 10 2.35 -32.52 -10.27
C SER A 10 1.07 -31.82 -9.77
N GLY A 11 0.54 -32.25 -8.63
CA GLY A 11 -0.65 -31.63 -8.01
C GLY A 11 -0.38 -30.21 -7.53
N GLU A 12 0.72 -29.98 -6.81
CA GLU A 12 1.11 -28.65 -6.33
C GLU A 12 1.39 -27.70 -7.48
N CYS A 13 2.14 -28.11 -8.50
CA CYS A 13 2.40 -27.29 -9.68
C CYS A 13 1.12 -26.87 -10.42
N VAL A 14 0.13 -27.75 -10.52
CA VAL A 14 -1.17 -27.45 -11.14
C VAL A 14 -1.97 -26.45 -10.28
N HIS A 15 -1.94 -26.62 -8.95
CA HIS A 15 -2.59 -25.69 -8.03
C HIS A 15 -1.93 -24.30 -8.07
N HIS A 16 -0.59 -24.23 -8.08
CA HIS A 16 0.14 -22.97 -8.23
C HIS A 16 -0.15 -22.27 -9.57
N ALA A 17 -0.16 -23.02 -10.68
CA ALA A 17 -0.46 -22.45 -12.00
C ALA A 17 -1.91 -21.95 -12.10
N ARG A 18 -2.86 -22.68 -11.51
CA ARG A 18 -4.27 -22.25 -11.45
C ARG A 18 -4.47 -21.01 -10.58
N ALA A 19 -3.85 -20.98 -9.40
CA ALA A 19 -3.89 -19.84 -8.50
C ALA A 19 -3.24 -18.60 -9.12
N ALA A 20 -2.08 -18.73 -9.77
CA ALA A 20 -1.43 -17.64 -10.47
C ALA A 20 -2.29 -17.07 -11.63
N ARG A 21 -3.01 -17.95 -12.36
CA ARG A 21 -3.93 -17.51 -13.41
C ARG A 21 -5.14 -16.74 -12.85
N THR A 22 -5.68 -17.21 -11.73
CA THR A 22 -6.79 -16.56 -11.04
C THR A 22 -6.37 -15.19 -10.50
N LEU A 23 -5.19 -15.09 -9.87
CA LEU A 23 -4.64 -13.82 -9.35
C LEU A 23 -4.39 -12.79 -10.45
N ARG A 24 -3.93 -13.22 -11.64
CA ARG A 24 -3.74 -12.32 -12.79
C ARG A 24 -5.04 -11.64 -13.24
N ILE A 25 -6.19 -12.26 -12.98
CA ILE A 25 -7.50 -11.68 -13.28
C ILE A 25 -8.02 -10.86 -12.09
N ILE A 26 -7.83 -11.35 -10.87
CA ILE A 26 -8.33 -10.70 -9.65
C ILE A 26 -7.65 -9.36 -9.40
N ILE A 27 -6.32 -9.27 -9.53
CA ILE A 27 -5.57 -8.05 -9.23
C ILE A 27 -6.06 -6.84 -10.04
N PRO A 28 -6.16 -6.89 -11.39
CA PRO A 28 -6.70 -5.75 -12.14
C PRO A 28 -8.17 -5.44 -11.81
N ILE A 29 -8.99 -6.44 -11.50
CA ILE A 29 -10.38 -6.23 -11.07
C ILE A 29 -10.41 -5.45 -9.75
N VAL A 30 -9.59 -5.83 -8.77
CA VAL A 30 -9.49 -5.13 -7.48
C VAL A 30 -9.01 -3.69 -7.68
N ILE A 31 -8.01 -3.46 -8.52
CA ILE A 31 -7.50 -2.11 -8.82
C ILE A 31 -8.59 -1.24 -9.45
N VAL A 32 -9.34 -1.78 -10.43
CA VAL A 32 -10.45 -1.06 -11.07
C VAL A 32 -11.57 -0.77 -10.06
N LEU A 33 -11.90 -1.75 -9.21
CA LEU A 33 -12.93 -1.58 -8.18
C LEU A 33 -12.53 -0.48 -7.18
N ILE A 34 -11.29 -0.47 -6.72
CA ILE A 34 -10.75 0.59 -5.84
C ILE A 34 -10.87 1.95 -6.54
N PHE A 35 -10.46 2.04 -7.81
CA PHE A 35 -10.58 3.28 -8.58
C PHE A 35 -12.02 3.80 -8.68
N VAL A 36 -12.96 2.90 -8.98
CA VAL A 36 -14.39 3.24 -9.09
C VAL A 36 -14.93 3.75 -7.74
N ILE A 37 -14.61 3.06 -6.64
CA ILE A 37 -15.03 3.47 -5.29
C ILE A 37 -14.46 4.84 -4.95
N LEU A 38 -13.18 5.09 -5.21
CA LEU A 38 -12.53 6.38 -4.99
C LEU A 38 -13.18 7.49 -5.82
N TYR A 39 -13.44 7.23 -7.08
CA TYR A 39 -14.09 8.20 -7.95
C TYR A 39 -15.51 8.54 -7.49
N LEU A 40 -16.30 7.53 -7.10
CA LEU A 40 -17.66 7.75 -6.57
C LEU A 40 -17.65 8.51 -5.24
N THR A 41 -16.63 8.31 -4.42
CA THR A 41 -16.51 8.96 -3.11
C THR A 41 -16.12 10.44 -3.24
N TYR A 42 -15.18 10.75 -4.11
CA TYR A 42 -14.59 12.09 -4.18
C TYR A 42 -15.16 12.95 -5.32
N HIS A 43 -15.80 12.35 -6.31
CA HIS A 43 -16.30 13.02 -7.53
C HIS A 43 -15.25 13.91 -8.24
N ASP A 44 -13.95 13.62 -7.99
CA ASP A 44 -12.82 14.34 -8.57
C ASP A 44 -11.80 13.32 -9.12
N LEU A 45 -11.63 13.32 -10.43
CA LEU A 45 -10.74 12.40 -11.12
C LEU A 45 -9.26 12.60 -10.70
N ALA A 46 -8.87 13.85 -10.44
CA ALA A 46 -7.50 14.16 -10.04
C ALA A 46 -7.19 13.60 -8.65
N ASP A 47 -8.13 13.70 -7.72
CA ASP A 47 -7.95 13.17 -6.36
C ASP A 47 -7.99 11.62 -6.40
N ALA A 48 -8.87 11.00 -7.18
CA ALA A 48 -8.88 9.56 -7.38
C ALA A 48 -7.56 9.04 -8.00
N ALA A 49 -7.03 9.75 -9.01
CA ALA A 49 -5.76 9.39 -9.63
C ALA A 49 -4.56 9.55 -8.66
N LEU A 50 -4.58 10.58 -7.81
CA LEU A 50 -3.57 10.77 -6.76
C LEU A 50 -3.53 9.58 -5.80
N MET A 51 -4.71 9.06 -5.40
CA MET A 51 -4.81 7.88 -4.53
C MET A 51 -4.31 6.62 -5.23
N MET A 52 -4.62 6.45 -6.51
CA MET A 52 -4.17 5.27 -7.27
C MET A 52 -2.65 5.17 -7.39
N LEU A 53 -1.92 6.28 -7.25
CA LEU A 53 -0.46 6.25 -7.20
C LEU A 53 0.09 5.55 -5.94
N ALA A 54 -0.69 5.42 -4.88
CA ALA A 54 -0.30 4.64 -3.70
C ALA A 54 -0.15 3.14 -4.01
N VAL A 55 -0.88 2.60 -5.00
CA VAL A 55 -0.81 1.18 -5.36
C VAL A 55 0.57 0.77 -5.91
N PRO A 56 1.16 1.44 -6.92
CA PRO A 56 2.53 1.16 -7.35
C PRO A 56 3.58 1.42 -6.26
N GLU A 57 3.36 2.40 -5.39
CA GLU A 57 4.24 2.66 -4.25
C GLU A 57 4.21 1.49 -3.26
N ALA A 58 3.02 0.94 -2.98
CA ALA A 58 2.83 -0.25 -2.13
C ALA A 58 3.51 -1.49 -2.72
N LEU A 59 3.40 -1.69 -4.04
CA LEU A 59 4.14 -2.76 -4.74
C LEU A 59 5.65 -2.61 -4.58
N ALA A 60 6.17 -1.40 -4.77
CA ALA A 60 7.60 -1.14 -4.68
C ALA A 60 8.15 -1.43 -3.27
N GLY A 61 7.48 -0.96 -2.21
CA GLY A 61 7.90 -1.20 -0.84
C GLY A 61 7.81 -2.66 -0.41
N GLY A 62 6.72 -3.35 -0.77
CA GLY A 62 6.57 -4.78 -0.51
C GLY A 62 7.61 -5.62 -1.24
N ALA A 63 7.85 -5.34 -2.53
CA ALA A 63 8.88 -6.04 -3.33
C ALA A 63 10.30 -5.77 -2.80
N PHE A 64 10.58 -4.53 -2.41
CA PHE A 64 11.87 -4.18 -1.80
C PHE A 64 12.11 -4.96 -0.51
N PHE A 65 11.07 -5.10 0.32
CA PHE A 65 11.18 -5.83 1.58
C PHE A 65 11.34 -7.34 1.36
N LEU A 66 10.68 -7.94 0.36
CA LEU A 66 10.88 -9.32 -0.05
C LEU A 66 12.33 -9.60 -0.50
N TYR A 67 12.97 -8.61 -1.10
CA TYR A 67 14.38 -8.71 -1.51
C TYR A 67 15.33 -8.51 -0.33
N LEU A 68 15.05 -7.54 0.53
CA LEU A 68 15.96 -7.09 1.58
C LEU A 68 15.90 -8.00 2.82
N PHE A 69 14.71 -8.45 3.23
CA PHE A 69 14.51 -9.17 4.47
C PHE A 69 15.31 -10.50 4.56
N PRO A 70 15.31 -11.38 3.53
CA PRO A 70 16.13 -12.59 3.55
C PRO A 70 17.62 -12.29 3.71
N LYS A 71 18.09 -11.21 3.11
CA LYS A 71 19.49 -10.79 3.20
C LYS A 71 19.88 -10.27 4.58
N ILE A 72 18.96 -9.61 5.27
CA ILE A 72 19.20 -9.14 6.65
C ILE A 72 19.23 -10.34 7.64
N VAL A 73 18.32 -11.32 7.46
CA VAL A 73 18.15 -12.42 8.41
C VAL A 73 19.13 -13.56 8.16
N HIS A 74 19.42 -13.89 6.89
CA HIS A 74 20.22 -15.06 6.50
C HIS A 74 21.57 -14.70 5.87
N GLY A 75 21.89 -13.40 5.72
CA GLY A 75 23.12 -12.91 5.11
C GLY A 75 22.96 -12.46 3.65
N TRP A 76 23.94 -11.69 3.15
CA TRP A 76 23.88 -11.05 1.83
C TRP A 76 23.81 -12.02 0.65
N ASP A 77 24.24 -13.26 0.83
CA ASP A 77 24.20 -14.31 -0.19
C ASP A 77 22.84 -15.05 -0.25
N ALA A 78 21.91 -14.74 0.67
CA ALA A 78 20.59 -15.35 0.67
C ALA A 78 19.79 -14.94 -0.58
N PRO A 79 19.13 -15.91 -1.26
CA PRO A 79 18.28 -15.59 -2.40
C PRO A 79 17.07 -14.77 -1.94
N PRO A 80 16.56 -13.89 -2.82
CA PRO A 80 15.30 -13.19 -2.55
C PRO A 80 14.16 -14.21 -2.44
N MET A 81 13.10 -13.81 -1.70
CA MET A 81 11.93 -14.69 -1.56
C MET A 81 11.14 -14.75 -2.86
N ASP A 82 10.69 -15.96 -3.22
CA ASP A 82 9.93 -16.19 -4.44
C ASP A 82 8.53 -15.59 -4.37
N PHE A 83 8.01 -15.11 -5.51
CA PHE A 83 6.66 -14.61 -5.66
C PHE A 83 5.64 -15.75 -5.65
N SER A 84 5.38 -16.28 -4.46
CA SER A 84 4.35 -17.31 -4.24
C SER A 84 2.94 -16.70 -4.24
N VAL A 85 1.92 -17.57 -4.27
CA VAL A 85 0.50 -17.16 -4.11
C VAL A 85 0.27 -16.41 -2.81
N ALA A 86 0.93 -16.84 -1.72
CA ALA A 86 0.85 -16.19 -0.41
C ALA A 86 1.39 -14.75 -0.46
N VAL A 87 2.49 -14.51 -1.17
CA VAL A 87 3.05 -13.17 -1.39
C VAL A 87 2.05 -12.26 -2.11
N TRP A 88 1.37 -12.77 -3.15
CA TRP A 88 0.36 -11.98 -3.86
C TRP A 88 -0.85 -11.63 -3.00
N VAL A 89 -1.28 -12.54 -2.13
CA VAL A 89 -2.33 -12.24 -1.13
C VAL A 89 -1.86 -11.12 -0.20
N GLY A 90 -0.61 -11.17 0.26
CA GLY A 90 0.00 -10.09 1.04
C GLY A 90 0.00 -8.74 0.31
N PHE A 91 0.29 -8.71 -0.98
CA PHE A 91 0.19 -7.49 -1.80
C PHE A 91 -1.22 -6.94 -1.91
N ILE A 92 -2.23 -7.80 -2.05
CA ILE A 92 -3.64 -7.34 -2.08
C ILE A 92 -4.01 -6.64 -0.76
N VAL A 93 -3.59 -7.20 0.38
CA VAL A 93 -3.78 -6.57 1.70
C VAL A 93 -3.04 -5.23 1.76
N CYS A 94 -1.79 -5.19 1.30
CA CYS A 94 -0.97 -3.99 1.26
C CYS A 94 -1.62 -2.87 0.42
N PHE A 95 -2.24 -3.20 -0.72
CA PHE A 95 -2.98 -2.23 -1.54
C PHE A 95 -4.18 -1.63 -0.81
N GLY A 96 -4.91 -2.46 -0.06
CA GLY A 96 -6.02 -2.00 0.77
C GLY A 96 -5.55 -0.99 1.82
N MET A 97 -4.48 -1.31 2.54
CA MET A 97 -3.93 -0.46 3.60
C MET A 97 -3.37 0.86 3.04
N ALA A 98 -2.59 0.81 1.94
CA ALA A 98 -2.05 2.00 1.29
C ALA A 98 -3.18 2.92 0.76
N THR A 99 -4.26 2.34 0.24
CA THR A 99 -5.42 3.11 -0.22
C THR A 99 -6.14 3.75 0.96
N GLU A 100 -6.33 3.03 2.08
CA GLU A 100 -6.92 3.55 3.32
C GLU A 100 -6.13 4.75 3.85
N THR A 101 -4.81 4.63 3.93
CA THR A 101 -3.92 5.72 4.34
C THR A 101 -4.08 6.95 3.45
N GLY A 102 -4.07 6.75 2.13
CA GLY A 102 -4.28 7.82 1.16
C GLY A 102 -5.63 8.52 1.31
N ILE A 103 -6.72 7.74 1.47
CA ILE A 103 -8.08 8.27 1.64
C ILE A 103 -8.15 9.19 2.87
N ILE A 104 -7.67 8.73 4.01
CA ILE A 104 -7.74 9.51 5.24
C ILE A 104 -6.87 10.77 5.12
N MET A 105 -5.66 10.67 4.56
CA MET A 105 -4.81 11.84 4.32
C MET A 105 -5.54 12.89 3.46
N LEU A 106 -6.18 12.48 2.37
CA LEU A 106 -6.92 13.40 1.51
C LEU A 106 -8.07 14.09 2.23
N VAL A 107 -8.79 13.38 3.11
CA VAL A 107 -9.87 13.98 3.93
C VAL A 107 -9.32 15.10 4.78
N TYR A 108 -8.23 14.89 5.51
CA TYR A 108 -7.60 15.92 6.34
C TYR A 108 -7.09 17.12 5.52
N LEU A 109 -6.52 16.86 4.34
CA LEU A 109 -6.05 17.93 3.45
C LEU A 109 -7.22 18.77 2.90
N ARG A 110 -8.32 18.13 2.52
CA ARG A 110 -9.53 18.84 2.07
C ARG A 110 -10.15 19.64 3.21
N GLU A 111 -10.31 19.04 4.39
CA GLU A 111 -10.86 19.71 5.57
C GLU A 111 -10.04 20.95 5.96
N ALA A 112 -8.70 20.87 5.87
CA ALA A 112 -7.83 22.01 6.16
C ALA A 112 -8.03 23.18 5.18
N ILE A 113 -8.34 22.90 3.91
CA ILE A 113 -8.69 23.94 2.92
C ILE A 113 -10.11 24.48 3.17
N GLU A 114 -11.07 23.61 3.48
CA GLU A 114 -12.46 24.00 3.74
C GLU A 114 -12.61 24.87 4.99
N LYS A 115 -11.84 24.60 6.06
CA LYS A 115 -11.78 25.45 7.27
C LYS A 115 -11.35 26.88 6.97
N ARG A 116 -10.62 27.11 5.88
CA ARG A 116 -10.22 28.45 5.39
C ARG A 116 -11.20 29.05 4.39
N GLY A 117 -12.37 28.42 4.22
CA GLY A 117 -13.45 28.88 3.35
C GLY A 117 -13.33 28.42 1.91
N GLY A 118 -12.56 27.36 1.65
CA GLY A 118 -12.37 26.77 0.33
C GLY A 118 -11.22 27.41 -0.48
N LEU A 119 -10.90 26.80 -1.62
CA LEU A 119 -9.80 27.22 -2.47
C LEU A 119 -9.95 28.64 -3.01
N GLU A 120 -11.21 29.10 -3.18
CA GLU A 120 -11.55 30.42 -3.73
C GLU A 120 -11.26 31.57 -2.76
N LYS A 121 -11.25 31.30 -1.44
CA LYS A 121 -11.01 32.31 -0.41
C LYS A 121 -9.54 32.36 0.04
N ILE A 122 -8.70 31.46 -0.43
CA ILE A 122 -7.27 31.48 -0.13
C ILE A 122 -6.60 32.66 -0.85
N ALA A 123 -6.07 33.58 -0.07
CA ALA A 123 -5.51 34.84 -0.59
C ALA A 123 -4.10 34.67 -1.21
N SER A 124 -3.33 33.63 -0.82
CA SER A 124 -1.95 33.47 -1.28
C SER A 124 -1.53 32.01 -1.36
N LEU A 125 -0.52 31.73 -2.20
CA LEU A 125 0.11 30.40 -2.29
C LEU A 125 0.80 29.97 -0.97
N ALA A 126 1.24 30.94 -0.16
CA ALA A 126 1.81 30.67 1.15
C ALA A 126 0.75 30.12 2.10
N GLU A 127 -0.46 30.67 2.06
CA GLU A 127 -1.60 30.22 2.84
C GLU A 127 -2.08 28.83 2.40
N LEU A 128 -2.14 28.56 1.08
CA LEU A 128 -2.44 27.22 0.56
C LEU A 128 -1.42 26.20 1.06
N ARG A 129 -0.12 26.53 1.01
CA ARG A 129 0.93 25.66 1.52
C ARG A 129 0.78 25.38 3.02
N GLN A 130 0.45 26.41 3.80
CA GLN A 130 0.24 26.26 5.23
C GLN A 130 -0.99 25.40 5.55
N ALA A 131 -2.09 25.54 4.79
CA ALA A 131 -3.27 24.68 4.93
C ALA A 131 -2.94 23.21 4.70
N VAL A 132 -2.20 22.91 3.62
CA VAL A 132 -1.77 21.54 3.30
C VAL A 132 -0.85 20.97 4.37
N LEU A 133 0.11 21.74 4.87
CA LEU A 133 1.00 21.30 5.95
C LEU A 133 0.23 21.01 7.25
N GLU A 134 -0.71 21.87 7.61
CA GLU A 134 -1.54 21.70 8.79
C GLU A 134 -2.37 20.42 8.71
N GLY A 135 -3.05 20.19 7.57
CA GLY A 135 -3.81 18.95 7.33
C GLY A 135 -2.93 17.70 7.43
N ALA A 136 -1.75 17.72 6.83
CA ALA A 136 -0.81 16.60 6.87
C ALA A 136 -0.31 16.31 8.29
N VAL A 137 0.09 17.33 9.05
CA VAL A 137 0.58 17.16 10.43
C VAL A 137 -0.50 16.64 11.38
N HIS A 138 -1.74 17.09 11.23
CA HIS A 138 -2.85 16.58 12.05
C HIS A 138 -3.11 15.08 11.83
N ARG A 139 -2.87 14.57 10.63
CA ARG A 139 -3.03 13.16 10.28
C ARG A 139 -1.94 12.27 10.88
N LEU A 140 -0.70 12.76 11.01
CA LEU A 140 0.44 11.94 11.42
C LEU A 140 0.27 11.27 12.79
N ARG A 141 -0.28 11.99 13.78
CA ARG A 141 -0.43 11.45 15.14
C ARG A 141 -1.31 10.19 15.21
N PRO A 142 -2.58 10.20 14.75
CA PRO A 142 -3.42 9.00 14.79
C PRO A 142 -2.87 7.88 13.90
N LYS A 143 -2.21 8.23 12.78
CA LYS A 143 -1.61 7.26 11.89
C LYS A 143 -0.50 6.45 12.55
N LEU A 144 0.47 7.11 13.17
CA LEU A 144 1.60 6.43 13.82
C LEU A 144 1.13 5.41 14.87
N LEU A 145 0.02 5.68 15.55
CA LEU A 145 -0.55 4.73 16.51
C LEU A 145 -1.15 3.50 15.81
N THR A 146 -1.98 3.69 14.78
CA THR A 146 -2.64 2.59 14.07
C THR A 146 -1.65 1.74 13.30
N GLU A 147 -0.68 2.35 12.64
CA GLU A 147 0.38 1.68 11.90
C GLU A 147 1.33 0.93 12.83
N GLY A 148 1.74 1.54 13.94
CA GLY A 148 2.55 0.88 14.95
C GLY A 148 1.89 -0.38 15.52
N VAL A 149 0.59 -0.33 15.81
CA VAL A 149 -0.17 -1.51 16.24
C VAL A 149 -0.23 -2.58 15.15
N ALA A 150 -0.46 -2.20 13.88
CA ALA A 150 -0.48 -3.14 12.76
C ALA A 150 0.89 -3.81 12.56
N ILE A 151 1.98 -3.06 12.63
CA ILE A 151 3.35 -3.58 12.52
C ILE A 151 3.62 -4.59 13.64
N ILE A 152 3.31 -4.24 14.90
CA ILE A 152 3.50 -5.14 16.06
C ILE A 152 2.69 -6.42 15.91
N ALA A 153 1.45 -6.34 15.38
CA ALA A 153 0.58 -7.49 15.17
C ALA A 153 1.09 -8.44 14.08
N ILE A 154 1.66 -7.89 12.99
CA ILE A 154 2.12 -8.67 11.83
C ILE A 154 3.55 -9.20 12.05
N PHE A 155 4.39 -8.47 12.79
CA PHE A 155 5.80 -8.79 12.99
C PHE A 155 6.06 -10.24 13.45
N PRO A 156 5.35 -10.83 14.43
CA PRO A 156 5.58 -12.23 14.82
C PRO A 156 5.25 -13.24 13.71
N MET A 157 4.35 -12.90 12.77
CA MET A 157 3.99 -13.80 11.66
C MET A 157 5.16 -14.03 10.69
N VAL A 158 6.06 -13.06 10.57
CA VAL A 158 7.25 -13.16 9.70
C VAL A 158 8.22 -14.25 10.18
N PHE A 159 8.24 -14.53 11.48
CA PHE A 159 9.07 -15.54 12.10
C PHE A 159 8.33 -16.85 12.39
N ALA A 160 7.09 -17.00 11.90
CA ALA A 160 6.31 -18.20 12.08
C ALA A 160 7.03 -19.41 11.44
N LYS A 161 7.22 -20.46 12.23
CA LYS A 161 7.85 -21.73 11.82
C LYS A 161 6.89 -22.88 12.06
N GLY A 162 7.02 -23.94 11.26
CA GLY A 162 6.17 -25.13 11.35
C GLY A 162 4.97 -25.07 10.42
N VAL A 163 3.98 -25.93 10.67
CA VAL A 163 2.80 -26.09 9.81
C VAL A 163 2.03 -24.77 9.69
N GLY A 164 1.93 -24.22 8.47
CA GLY A 164 1.31 -22.92 8.21
C GLY A 164 2.28 -21.74 8.17
N GLY A 165 3.47 -21.83 8.79
CA GLY A 165 4.50 -20.77 8.74
C GLY A 165 4.99 -20.49 7.31
N GLU A 166 5.02 -21.52 6.47
CA GLU A 166 5.38 -21.45 5.05
C GLU A 166 4.44 -20.55 4.21
N ILE A 167 3.22 -20.32 4.69
CA ILE A 167 2.23 -19.46 4.06
C ILE A 167 2.18 -18.10 4.77
N LEU A 168 2.22 -18.10 6.11
CA LEU A 168 2.07 -16.88 6.91
C LEU A 168 3.25 -15.92 6.75
N ALA A 169 4.49 -16.41 6.78
CA ALA A 169 5.67 -15.58 6.65
C ALA A 169 5.78 -14.90 5.27
N PRO A 170 5.64 -15.60 4.12
CA PRO A 170 5.63 -14.95 2.81
C PRO A 170 4.48 -13.97 2.60
N MET A 171 3.33 -14.18 3.22
CA MET A 171 2.19 -13.27 3.15
C MET A 171 2.41 -12.01 3.99
N ALA A 172 3.02 -12.14 5.16
CA ALA A 172 3.27 -11.04 6.09
C ALA A 172 4.37 -10.08 5.60
N LEU A 173 5.36 -10.57 4.86
CA LEU A 173 6.50 -9.76 4.40
C LEU A 173 6.14 -8.60 3.49
N PRO A 174 5.32 -8.76 2.42
CA PRO A 174 4.91 -7.63 1.59
C PRO A 174 4.09 -6.61 2.38
N VAL A 175 3.24 -7.06 3.31
CA VAL A 175 2.43 -6.17 4.14
C VAL A 175 3.33 -5.34 5.06
N LEU A 176 4.30 -5.98 5.71
CA LEU A 176 5.24 -5.28 6.58
C LEU A 176 6.12 -4.30 5.79
N GLY A 177 6.58 -4.69 4.60
CA GLY A 177 7.34 -3.83 3.71
C GLY A 177 6.52 -2.65 3.17
N GLY A 178 5.24 -2.88 2.89
CA GLY A 178 4.29 -1.84 2.52
C GLY A 178 4.09 -0.82 3.64
N LEU A 179 3.84 -1.27 4.87
CA LEU A 179 3.68 -0.41 6.03
C LEU A 179 4.94 0.39 6.35
N LEU A 180 6.10 -0.24 6.37
CA LEU A 180 7.34 0.40 6.79
C LEU A 180 7.94 1.34 5.74
N ILE A 181 7.68 1.14 4.45
CA ILE A 181 8.32 1.88 3.38
C ILE A 181 7.32 2.65 2.54
N SER A 182 6.33 1.95 1.97
CA SER A 182 5.40 2.57 1.02
C SER A 182 4.45 3.53 1.70
N ASP A 183 3.97 3.21 2.87
CA ASP A 183 3.00 4.02 3.59
C ASP A 183 3.63 5.35 4.02
N GLU A 184 4.89 5.33 4.47
CA GLU A 184 5.66 6.54 4.76
C GLU A 184 5.93 7.39 3.50
N VAL A 185 6.20 6.72 2.36
CA VAL A 185 6.39 7.40 1.07
C VAL A 185 5.07 8.06 0.62
N VAL A 186 3.94 7.36 0.73
CA VAL A 186 2.61 7.91 0.42
C VAL A 186 2.32 9.15 1.27
N ASP A 187 2.57 9.09 2.57
CA ASP A 187 2.30 10.21 3.49
C ASP A 187 3.16 11.44 3.19
N LEU A 188 4.36 11.26 2.71
CA LEU A 188 5.25 12.37 2.34
C LEU A 188 4.88 12.95 0.96
N PHE A 189 4.63 12.09 -0.04
CA PHE A 189 4.42 12.53 -1.41
C PHE A 189 2.98 13.00 -1.69
N LEU A 190 1.99 12.43 -1.02
CA LEU A 190 0.59 12.76 -1.26
C LEU A 190 0.25 14.23 -0.95
N PRO A 191 0.66 14.83 0.19
CA PRO A 191 0.46 16.26 0.43
C PRO A 191 1.15 17.15 -0.62
N VAL A 192 2.34 16.76 -1.08
CA VAL A 192 3.08 17.51 -2.11
C VAL A 192 2.33 17.47 -3.44
N ARG A 193 1.91 16.27 -3.89
CA ARG A 193 1.13 16.09 -5.13
C ARG A 193 -0.22 16.83 -5.04
N PHE A 194 -0.90 16.74 -3.91
CA PHE A 194 -2.15 17.46 -3.65
C PHE A 194 -1.95 18.98 -3.75
N TYR A 195 -0.89 19.52 -3.14
CA TYR A 195 -0.54 20.94 -3.25
C TYR A 195 -0.35 21.36 -4.70
N TRP A 196 0.37 20.57 -5.53
CA TRP A 196 0.59 20.89 -6.93
C TRP A 196 -0.70 20.91 -7.74
N VAL A 197 -1.61 19.96 -7.53
CA VAL A 197 -2.91 19.93 -8.19
C VAL A 197 -3.77 21.13 -7.79
N ARG A 198 -3.84 21.47 -6.49
CA ARG A 198 -4.60 22.63 -6.02
C ARG A 198 -3.99 23.95 -6.44
N ARG A 199 -2.68 24.06 -6.46
CA ARG A 199 -1.97 25.22 -7.02
C ARG A 199 -2.30 25.44 -8.50
N ALA A 200 -2.30 24.38 -9.29
CA ALA A 200 -2.66 24.47 -10.71
C ALA A 200 -4.11 24.92 -10.93
N ARG A 201 -5.04 24.56 -10.04
CA ARG A 201 -6.43 25.02 -10.06
C ARG A 201 -6.58 26.46 -9.58
N TRP A 202 -5.81 26.86 -8.57
CA TRP A 202 -5.82 28.21 -8.03
C TRP A 202 -5.25 29.26 -9.02
N LEU A 203 -4.32 28.87 -9.90
CA LEU A 203 -3.73 29.71 -10.92
C LEU A 203 -4.58 29.86 -12.19
N ARG A 204 -5.64 29.08 -12.34
CA ARG A 204 -6.60 29.18 -13.46
C ARG A 204 -7.75 30.10 -13.14
#